data_4c150070e28538ba71557a61318fea75
#
_entry.id   4c150070e28538ba71557a61318fea75
#
_cell.length_a   1.000
_cell.length_b   1.000
_cell.length_c   1.000
_cell.angle_alpha   90.00
_cell.angle_beta   90.00
_cell.angle_gamma   90.00
#
_symmetry.space_group_name_H-M   'P 1'
#
loop_
_entity.id
_entity.type
_entity.pdbx_description
1 polymer ?
#
loop_
_entity_poly.entity_id
_entity_poly.type
_entity_poly.pdbx_seq_one_letter_code
_entity_poly.pdbx_strand_id
1 'polypeptide(L)'
;VQVAAADIHSRMSQLLTDVVEELSKLPGIGRRTALRLAMHLLRMEPSIVAGMTRSIDRFRREIRYCRECNNLSDTDVCPICEDPKRDRSTICVVEQVADVLSIEHTQQYRGLYHVLGGVISPMQGIAPSDLKIDLLVERIRRGGVGEVILAISTSVEGETTLFYLMNRLREFSDLKVTSIARGIGFGDELEYVDELTLTHALLNRRAVE
;
A
#
# COMPACT_ATOMS: atom_id res chain seq x y z
N VAL A 1 -39.15 6.79 -15.41
CA VAL A 1 -38.19 7.14 -14.34
C VAL A 1 -36.89 7.75 -14.89
N GLN A 2 -36.56 7.54 -16.18
CA GLN A 2 -35.34 8.07 -16.81
C GLN A 2 -35.41 9.57 -17.23
N VAL A 3 -36.59 10.16 -17.33
CA VAL A 3 -36.78 11.55 -17.78
C VAL A 3 -36.45 12.57 -16.67
N ALA A 4 -36.52 12.19 -15.39
CA ALA A 4 -36.30 13.10 -14.27
C ALA A 4 -34.81 13.45 -13.98
N ALA A 5 -33.86 12.63 -14.46
CA ALA A 5 -32.43 12.86 -14.18
C ALA A 5 -31.80 13.91 -15.13
N ALA A 6 -32.30 14.03 -16.35
CA ALA A 6 -31.80 15.00 -17.35
C ALA A 6 -32.25 16.44 -17.03
N ASP A 7 -33.39 16.61 -16.37
CA ASP A 7 -34.00 17.93 -16.11
C ASP A 7 -33.37 18.65 -14.90
N ILE A 8 -32.72 17.91 -13.99
CA ILE A 8 -32.01 18.49 -12.84
C ILE A 8 -30.67 19.11 -13.26
N HIS A 9 -30.02 18.57 -14.31
CA HIS A 9 -28.75 19.09 -14.82
C HIS A 9 -28.89 20.49 -15.44
N SER A 10 -30.04 20.79 -16.07
CA SER A 10 -30.27 22.07 -16.74
C SER A 10 -30.53 23.23 -15.73
N ARG A 11 -30.71 22.92 -14.45
CA ARG A 11 -31.01 23.88 -13.39
C ARG A 11 -29.84 24.17 -12.43
N MET A 12 -28.71 23.43 -12.56
CA MET A 12 -27.53 23.67 -11.74
C MET A 12 -26.51 24.54 -12.49
N SER A 13 -25.75 25.34 -11.74
CA SER A 13 -24.61 26.05 -12.31
C SER A 13 -23.62 25.05 -12.92
N GLN A 14 -23.12 25.34 -14.12
CA GLN A 14 -22.14 24.51 -14.81
C GLN A 14 -20.90 24.30 -13.93
N LEU A 15 -20.40 25.34 -13.29
CA LEU A 15 -19.25 25.27 -12.37
C LEU A 15 -19.48 24.28 -11.22
N LEU A 16 -20.70 24.23 -10.67
CA LEU A 16 -21.03 23.28 -9.61
C LEU A 16 -21.09 21.84 -10.16
N THR A 17 -21.66 21.68 -11.36
CA THR A 17 -21.73 20.38 -12.02
C THR A 17 -20.34 19.81 -12.27
N ASP A 18 -19.43 20.60 -12.83
CA ASP A 18 -18.05 20.22 -13.13
C ASP A 18 -17.32 19.73 -11.87
N VAL A 19 -17.39 20.45 -10.75
CA VAL A 19 -16.77 20.05 -9.49
C VAL A 19 -17.39 18.77 -8.94
N VAL A 20 -18.70 18.60 -9.01
CA VAL A 20 -19.40 17.40 -8.56
C VAL A 20 -18.98 16.19 -9.40
N GLU A 21 -18.82 16.35 -10.71
CA GLU A 21 -18.37 15.28 -11.59
C GLU A 21 -16.93 14.87 -11.29
N GLU A 22 -16.02 15.82 -11.12
CA GLU A 22 -14.62 15.52 -10.78
C GLU A 22 -14.49 14.82 -9.42
N LEU A 23 -15.19 15.29 -8.39
CA LEU A 23 -15.19 14.63 -7.09
C LEU A 23 -15.82 13.24 -7.11
N SER A 24 -16.80 13.01 -7.98
CA SER A 24 -17.45 11.70 -8.13
C SER A 24 -16.59 10.63 -8.80
N LYS A 25 -15.47 11.01 -9.43
CA LYS A 25 -14.49 10.07 -9.98
C LYS A 25 -13.65 9.40 -8.90
N LEU A 26 -13.63 9.94 -7.70
CA LEU A 26 -12.90 9.36 -6.58
C LEU A 26 -13.62 8.13 -6.03
N PRO A 27 -12.90 7.02 -5.76
CA PRO A 27 -13.51 5.80 -5.25
C PRO A 27 -14.23 6.06 -3.92
N GLY A 28 -15.44 5.52 -3.77
CA GLY A 28 -16.27 5.71 -2.56
C GLY A 28 -17.02 7.06 -2.51
N ILE A 29 -16.81 7.97 -3.46
CA ILE A 29 -17.52 9.24 -3.52
C ILE A 29 -18.63 9.19 -4.57
N GLY A 30 -19.87 8.95 -4.10
CA GLY A 30 -21.05 9.07 -4.94
C GLY A 30 -21.47 10.53 -5.15
N ARG A 31 -22.31 10.77 -6.15
CA ARG A 31 -22.77 12.11 -6.56
C ARG A 31 -23.36 12.95 -5.41
N ARG A 32 -24.08 12.32 -4.48
CA ARG A 32 -24.66 13.02 -3.30
C ARG A 32 -23.57 13.51 -2.35
N THR A 33 -22.53 12.71 -2.13
CA THR A 33 -21.38 13.09 -1.31
C THR A 33 -20.56 14.17 -2.00
N ALA A 34 -20.32 14.04 -3.31
CA ALA A 34 -19.63 15.03 -4.13
C ALA A 34 -20.30 16.41 -4.06
N LEU A 35 -21.64 16.46 -4.18
CA LEU A 35 -22.39 17.70 -4.04
C LEU A 35 -22.20 18.33 -2.66
N ARG A 36 -22.26 17.53 -1.59
CA ARG A 36 -22.04 18.02 -0.22
C ARG A 36 -20.64 18.58 -0.05
N LEU A 37 -19.63 17.91 -0.61
CA LEU A 37 -18.24 18.38 -0.59
C LEU A 37 -18.07 19.68 -1.39
N ALA A 38 -18.66 19.78 -2.58
CA ALA A 38 -18.62 20.99 -3.41
C ALA A 38 -19.24 22.20 -2.66
N MET A 39 -20.40 21.99 -1.99
CA MET A 39 -21.04 23.03 -1.18
C MET A 39 -20.21 23.39 0.06
N HIS A 40 -19.42 22.46 0.60
CA HIS A 40 -18.49 22.77 1.69
C HIS A 40 -17.31 23.61 1.18
N LEU A 41 -16.70 23.24 0.07
CA LEU A 41 -15.61 23.99 -0.57
C LEU A 41 -16.03 25.43 -0.90
N LEU A 42 -17.29 25.65 -1.35
CA LEU A 42 -17.81 26.98 -1.65
C LEU A 42 -17.85 27.89 -0.41
N ARG A 43 -17.97 27.31 0.79
CA ARG A 43 -18.02 28.09 2.07
C ARG A 43 -16.63 28.32 2.67
N MET A 44 -15.60 27.63 2.17
CA MET A 44 -14.23 27.83 2.63
C MET A 44 -13.64 29.10 2.04
N GLU A 45 -12.67 29.68 2.73
CA GLU A 45 -11.88 30.78 2.21
C GLU A 45 -11.22 30.38 0.87
N PRO A 46 -11.29 31.24 -0.18
CA PRO A 46 -10.73 30.93 -1.49
C PRO A 46 -9.24 30.55 -1.46
N SER A 47 -8.48 31.14 -0.53
CA SER A 47 -7.05 30.85 -0.33
C SER A 47 -6.80 29.42 0.13
N ILE A 48 -7.68 28.86 0.97
CA ILE A 48 -7.61 27.47 1.45
C ILE A 48 -7.89 26.50 0.30
N VAL A 49 -8.94 26.75 -0.48
CA VAL A 49 -9.28 25.94 -1.64
C VAL A 49 -8.16 25.97 -2.68
N ALA A 50 -7.61 27.16 -2.97
CA ALA A 50 -6.47 27.31 -3.86
C ALA A 50 -5.21 26.58 -3.33
N GLY A 51 -4.99 26.55 -2.02
CA GLY A 51 -3.93 25.76 -1.38
C GLY A 51 -4.12 24.26 -1.59
N MET A 52 -5.34 23.75 -1.37
CA MET A 52 -5.70 22.35 -1.55
C MET A 52 -5.48 21.90 -3.00
N THR A 53 -5.97 22.65 -3.98
CA THR A 53 -5.81 22.32 -5.40
C THR A 53 -4.35 22.31 -5.84
N ARG A 54 -3.55 23.30 -5.38
CA ARG A 54 -2.10 23.31 -5.63
C ARG A 54 -1.40 22.09 -5.02
N SER A 55 -1.79 21.69 -3.81
CA SER A 55 -1.18 20.53 -3.14
C SER A 55 -1.47 19.23 -3.89
N ILE A 56 -2.70 19.05 -4.39
CA ILE A 56 -3.09 17.88 -5.19
C ILE A 56 -2.31 17.85 -6.52
N ASP A 57 -2.26 18.97 -7.22
CA ASP A 57 -1.55 19.10 -8.49
C ASP A 57 -0.05 18.84 -8.30
N ARG A 58 0.55 19.44 -7.29
CA ARG A 58 1.95 19.26 -6.94
C ARG A 58 2.25 17.79 -6.59
N PHE A 59 1.45 17.19 -5.72
CA PHE A 59 1.58 15.76 -5.38
C PHE A 59 1.61 14.89 -6.63
N ARG A 60 0.64 15.07 -7.54
CA ARG A 60 0.58 14.23 -8.76
C ARG A 60 1.76 14.43 -9.71
N ARG A 61 2.32 15.63 -9.79
CA ARG A 61 3.43 15.96 -10.69
C ARG A 61 4.81 15.61 -10.14
N GLU A 62 5.02 15.83 -8.84
CA GLU A 62 6.34 15.78 -8.24
C GLU A 62 6.65 14.47 -7.51
N ILE A 63 5.60 13.73 -7.04
CA ILE A 63 5.82 12.47 -6.35
C ILE A 63 6.51 11.45 -7.25
N ARG A 64 7.48 10.74 -6.68
CA ARG A 64 8.29 9.73 -7.36
C ARG A 64 8.26 8.43 -6.58
N TYR A 65 8.76 7.38 -7.22
CA TYR A 65 9.08 6.13 -6.55
C TYR A 65 10.57 6.07 -6.26
N CYS A 66 10.93 5.73 -5.03
CA CYS A 66 12.30 5.55 -4.61
C CYS A 66 13.00 4.51 -5.50
N ARG A 67 14.13 4.87 -6.09
CA ARG A 67 14.90 3.98 -6.97
C ARG A 67 15.46 2.74 -6.26
N GLU A 68 15.58 2.77 -4.91
CA GLU A 68 16.11 1.66 -4.12
C GLU A 68 15.03 0.71 -3.63
N CYS A 69 13.85 1.21 -3.23
CA CYS A 69 12.84 0.41 -2.54
C CYS A 69 11.43 0.53 -3.11
N ASN A 70 11.22 1.36 -4.13
CA ASN A 70 9.92 1.62 -4.75
C ASN A 70 8.86 2.22 -3.79
N ASN A 71 9.25 2.75 -2.63
CA ASN A 71 8.36 3.56 -1.79
C ASN A 71 8.14 4.94 -2.41
N LEU A 72 7.09 5.66 -2.02
CA LEU A 72 6.89 7.05 -2.42
C LEU A 72 7.98 7.96 -1.84
N SER A 73 8.40 8.94 -2.63
CA SER A 73 9.47 9.87 -2.27
C SER A 73 9.32 11.21 -3.03
N ASP A 74 9.75 12.28 -2.39
CA ASP A 74 9.89 13.59 -3.03
C ASP A 74 11.21 13.70 -3.82
N THR A 75 12.17 12.79 -3.56
CA THR A 75 13.49 12.71 -4.16
C THR A 75 13.74 11.34 -4.79
N ASP A 76 14.88 11.13 -5.45
CA ASP A 76 15.21 9.85 -6.09
C ASP A 76 15.37 8.70 -5.10
N VAL A 77 15.78 9.00 -3.85
CA VAL A 77 15.87 8.02 -2.74
C VAL A 77 15.01 8.53 -1.59
N CYS A 78 14.19 7.64 -1.01
CA CYS A 78 13.28 8.04 0.07
C CYS A 78 14.02 8.24 1.41
N PRO A 79 13.44 9.03 2.33
CA PRO A 79 14.05 9.29 3.64
C PRO A 79 14.40 8.02 4.43
N ILE A 80 13.63 6.94 4.28
CA ILE A 80 13.92 5.65 4.96
C ILE A 80 15.21 5.03 4.41
N CYS A 81 15.40 5.04 3.09
CA CYS A 81 16.61 4.48 2.47
C CYS A 81 17.85 5.36 2.71
N GLU A 82 17.68 6.66 2.90
CA GLU A 82 18.77 7.61 3.19
C GLU A 82 19.19 7.61 4.66
N ASP A 83 18.31 7.22 5.58
CA ASP A 83 18.59 7.26 7.02
C ASP A 83 19.73 6.30 7.40
N PRO A 84 20.89 6.84 7.86
CA PRO A 84 22.04 6.02 8.26
C PRO A 84 21.80 5.20 9.54
N LYS A 85 20.75 5.51 10.29
CA LYS A 85 20.39 4.79 11.53
C LYS A 85 19.61 3.51 11.27
N ARG A 86 19.18 3.28 10.02
CA ARG A 86 18.46 2.07 9.64
C ARG A 86 19.39 0.88 9.48
N ASP A 87 18.92 -0.27 9.93
CA ASP A 87 19.61 -1.55 9.69
C ASP A 87 19.48 -1.93 8.21
N ARG A 88 20.61 -1.90 7.51
CA ARG A 88 20.68 -2.21 6.08
C ARG A 88 20.75 -3.70 5.79
N SER A 89 20.97 -4.52 6.82
CA SER A 89 21.03 -5.98 6.69
C SER A 89 19.65 -6.63 6.61
N THR A 90 18.59 -5.90 6.95
CA THR A 90 17.23 -6.42 6.99
C THR A 90 16.30 -5.63 6.06
N ILE A 91 15.58 -6.34 5.17
CA ILE A 91 14.58 -5.75 4.27
C ILE A 91 13.21 -6.36 4.55
N CYS A 92 12.22 -5.51 4.86
CA CYS A 92 10.81 -5.91 4.92
C CYS A 92 10.15 -5.65 3.55
N VAL A 93 9.71 -6.72 2.90
CA VAL A 93 9.02 -6.69 1.62
C VAL A 93 7.52 -6.59 1.86
N VAL A 94 6.91 -5.57 1.29
CA VAL A 94 5.48 -5.26 1.43
C VAL A 94 4.81 -5.13 0.06
N GLU A 95 3.50 -5.25 0.02
CA GLU A 95 2.74 -5.14 -1.22
C GLU A 95 2.62 -3.70 -1.69
N GLN A 96 2.29 -2.79 -0.77
CA GLN A 96 1.96 -1.39 -1.08
C GLN A 96 2.62 -0.40 -0.10
N VAL A 97 2.62 0.86 -0.51
CA VAL A 97 3.14 1.97 0.33
C VAL A 97 2.38 2.10 1.66
N ALA A 98 1.06 1.82 1.65
CA ALA A 98 0.25 1.85 2.86
C ALA A 98 0.76 0.89 3.95
N ASP A 99 1.32 -0.26 3.55
CA ASP A 99 1.88 -1.25 4.48
C ASP A 99 3.14 -0.71 5.16
N VAL A 100 3.99 0.02 4.41
CA VAL A 100 5.15 0.73 4.98
C VAL A 100 4.70 1.67 6.09
N LEU A 101 3.67 2.49 5.82
CA LEU A 101 3.16 3.45 6.79
C LEU A 101 2.61 2.74 8.04
N SER A 102 1.91 1.62 7.86
CA SER A 102 1.36 0.83 8.95
C SER A 102 2.45 0.25 9.85
N ILE A 103 3.53 -0.30 9.25
CA ILE A 103 4.65 -0.85 10.01
C ILE A 103 5.45 0.27 10.69
N GLU A 104 5.74 1.38 10.00
CA GLU A 104 6.44 2.54 10.57
C GLU A 104 5.67 3.14 11.77
N HIS A 105 4.35 3.14 11.72
CA HIS A 105 3.52 3.63 12.82
C HIS A 105 3.74 2.85 14.13
N THR A 106 4.14 1.58 14.05
CA THR A 106 4.48 0.78 15.24
C THR A 106 5.76 1.23 15.92
N GLN A 107 6.66 1.91 15.21
CA GLN A 107 8.00 2.34 15.68
C GLN A 107 8.92 1.19 16.16
N GLN A 108 8.58 -0.06 15.84
CA GLN A 108 9.33 -1.24 16.28
C GLN A 108 10.32 -1.74 15.23
N TYR A 109 10.06 -1.47 13.95
CA TYR A 109 10.92 -1.92 12.86
C TYR A 109 12.00 -0.88 12.54
N ARG A 110 13.25 -1.32 12.42
CA ARG A 110 14.40 -0.45 12.14
C ARG A 110 15.14 -0.80 10.85
N GLY A 111 14.70 -1.81 10.13
CA GLY A 111 15.24 -2.20 8.85
C GLY A 111 14.79 -1.32 7.69
N LEU A 112 15.13 -1.74 6.48
CA LEU A 112 14.72 -1.11 5.24
C LEU A 112 13.47 -1.80 4.68
N TYR A 113 12.78 -1.13 3.75
CA TYR A 113 11.61 -1.69 3.07
C TYR A 113 11.88 -1.96 1.61
N HIS A 114 11.03 -2.78 1.02
CA HIS A 114 10.88 -2.92 -0.43
C HIS A 114 9.41 -3.07 -0.78
N VAL A 115 8.90 -2.16 -1.61
CA VAL A 115 7.48 -2.12 -2.02
C VAL A 115 7.35 -2.79 -3.38
N LEU A 116 6.57 -3.87 -3.45
CA LEU A 116 6.36 -4.63 -4.70
C LEU A 116 5.53 -3.84 -5.72
N GLY A 117 4.59 -3.02 -5.25
CA GLY A 117 3.62 -2.32 -6.07
C GLY A 117 2.31 -3.08 -6.29
N GLY A 118 2.13 -4.22 -5.60
CA GLY A 118 0.93 -5.06 -5.65
C GLY A 118 1.23 -6.52 -5.39
N VAL A 119 0.33 -7.38 -5.82
CA VAL A 119 0.44 -8.86 -5.79
C VAL A 119 0.22 -9.45 -7.17
N ILE A 120 0.75 -10.64 -7.41
CA ILE A 120 0.48 -11.40 -8.65
C ILE A 120 -1.00 -11.75 -8.68
N SER A 121 -1.73 -11.23 -9.68
CA SER A 121 -3.17 -11.46 -9.84
C SER A 121 -3.52 -11.65 -11.31
N PRO A 122 -3.56 -12.89 -11.81
CA PRO A 122 -3.95 -13.18 -13.19
C PRO A 122 -5.36 -12.65 -13.53
N MET A 123 -6.26 -12.64 -12.56
CA MET A 123 -7.62 -12.10 -12.73
C MET A 123 -7.64 -10.59 -13.00
N GLN A 124 -6.65 -9.86 -12.46
CA GLN A 124 -6.49 -8.43 -12.68
C GLN A 124 -5.44 -8.12 -13.76
N GLY A 125 -4.87 -9.15 -14.38
CA GLY A 125 -3.84 -8.99 -15.40
C GLY A 125 -2.48 -8.58 -14.85
N ILE A 126 -2.22 -8.76 -13.55
CA ILE A 126 -0.95 -8.41 -12.91
C ILE A 126 0.00 -9.62 -12.94
N ALA A 127 1.03 -9.53 -13.75
CA ALA A 127 2.09 -10.53 -13.87
C ALA A 127 3.26 -10.22 -12.92
N PRO A 128 4.15 -11.19 -12.65
CA PRO A 128 5.37 -10.95 -11.86
C PRO A 128 6.27 -9.83 -12.42
N SER A 129 6.28 -9.63 -13.73
CA SER A 129 7.02 -8.56 -14.41
C SER A 129 6.50 -7.14 -14.12
N ASP A 130 5.24 -7.03 -13.69
CA ASP A 130 4.64 -5.73 -13.35
C ASP A 130 5.03 -5.28 -11.93
N LEU A 131 5.50 -6.24 -11.12
CA LEU A 131 5.96 -5.99 -9.75
C LEU A 131 7.46 -5.70 -9.71
N LYS A 132 7.90 -5.00 -8.66
CA LYS A 132 9.31 -4.61 -8.48
C LYS A 132 10.18 -5.72 -7.87
N ILE A 133 9.93 -6.97 -8.26
CA ILE A 133 10.66 -8.15 -7.74
C ILE A 133 12.11 -8.18 -8.22
N ASP A 134 12.36 -7.85 -9.49
CA ASP A 134 13.73 -7.80 -10.01
C ASP A 134 14.57 -6.73 -9.33
N LEU A 135 13.98 -5.58 -8.98
CA LEU A 135 14.65 -4.54 -8.21
C LEU A 135 15.07 -5.04 -6.80
N LEU A 136 14.22 -5.85 -6.15
CA LEU A 136 14.56 -6.51 -4.88
C LEU A 136 15.75 -7.46 -5.05
N VAL A 137 15.70 -8.34 -6.06
CA VAL A 137 16.76 -9.30 -6.34
C VAL A 137 18.09 -8.61 -6.61
N GLU A 138 18.10 -7.56 -7.43
CA GLU A 138 19.30 -6.76 -7.69
C GLU A 138 19.85 -6.09 -6.44
N ARG A 139 18.96 -5.60 -5.58
CA ARG A 139 19.34 -4.98 -4.31
C ARG A 139 20.01 -5.98 -3.38
N ILE A 140 19.48 -7.19 -3.26
CA ILE A 140 20.09 -8.27 -2.47
C ILE A 140 21.44 -8.68 -3.08
N ARG A 141 21.53 -8.79 -4.41
CA ARG A 141 22.76 -9.16 -5.13
C ARG A 141 23.89 -8.14 -4.93
N ARG A 142 23.59 -6.85 -4.71
CA ARG A 142 24.59 -5.85 -4.36
C ARG A 142 25.25 -6.12 -3.00
N GLY A 143 24.69 -7.02 -2.18
CA GLY A 143 25.24 -7.46 -0.90
C GLY A 143 24.80 -6.64 0.30
N GLY A 144 25.17 -7.14 1.49
CA GLY A 144 24.86 -6.50 2.77
C GLY A 144 23.46 -6.84 3.34
N VAL A 145 22.65 -7.63 2.63
CA VAL A 145 21.34 -8.08 3.11
C VAL A 145 21.45 -9.50 3.66
N GLY A 146 21.18 -9.67 4.94
CA GLY A 146 21.18 -10.96 5.65
C GLY A 146 19.79 -11.53 5.88
N GLU A 147 18.76 -10.68 5.93
CA GLU A 147 17.39 -11.13 6.14
C GLU A 147 16.39 -10.38 5.24
N VAL A 148 15.46 -11.13 4.68
CA VAL A 148 14.26 -10.62 4.00
C VAL A 148 13.03 -11.10 4.75
N ILE A 149 12.23 -10.15 5.25
CA ILE A 149 10.96 -10.40 5.91
C ILE A 149 9.84 -10.21 4.88
N LEU A 150 9.07 -11.24 4.58
CA LEU A 150 7.94 -11.18 3.65
C LEU A 150 6.67 -10.80 4.43
N ALA A 151 6.29 -9.53 4.34
CA ALA A 151 5.05 -8.99 4.94
C ALA A 151 3.97 -8.92 3.86
N ILE A 152 3.56 -10.08 3.37
CA ILE A 152 2.59 -10.28 2.29
C ILE A 152 1.26 -10.79 2.88
N SER A 153 0.14 -10.39 2.30
CA SER A 153 -1.20 -10.80 2.74
C SER A 153 -1.41 -12.31 2.63
N THR A 154 -2.39 -12.82 3.36
CA THR A 154 -2.80 -14.24 3.32
C THR A 154 -3.88 -14.51 2.27
N SER A 155 -4.13 -13.56 1.36
CA SER A 155 -5.01 -13.77 0.21
C SER A 155 -4.42 -14.81 -0.75
N VAL A 156 -5.23 -15.37 -1.63
CA VAL A 156 -4.76 -16.32 -2.67
C VAL A 156 -3.66 -15.70 -3.53
N GLU A 157 -3.83 -14.43 -3.89
CA GLU A 157 -2.86 -13.65 -4.65
C GLU A 157 -1.59 -13.39 -3.84
N GLY A 158 -1.73 -13.09 -2.55
CA GLY A 158 -0.60 -12.89 -1.63
C GLY A 158 0.21 -14.17 -1.47
N GLU A 159 -0.43 -15.34 -1.25
CA GLU A 159 0.26 -16.64 -1.17
C GLU A 159 0.97 -17.00 -2.48
N THR A 160 0.33 -16.74 -3.63
CA THR A 160 0.95 -16.91 -4.94
C THR A 160 2.20 -16.05 -5.09
N THR A 161 2.11 -14.79 -4.65
CA THR A 161 3.23 -13.84 -4.69
C THR A 161 4.35 -14.26 -3.75
N LEU A 162 4.01 -14.70 -2.54
CA LEU A 162 4.95 -15.21 -1.55
C LEU A 162 5.71 -16.43 -2.10
N PHE A 163 5.01 -17.40 -2.69
CA PHE A 163 5.64 -18.57 -3.30
C PHE A 163 6.59 -18.18 -4.44
N TYR A 164 6.20 -17.25 -5.29
CA TYR A 164 7.04 -16.74 -6.36
C TYR A 164 8.31 -16.08 -5.82
N LEU A 165 8.17 -15.20 -4.81
CA LEU A 165 9.30 -14.54 -4.14
C LEU A 165 10.25 -15.56 -3.51
N MET A 166 9.73 -16.54 -2.78
CA MET A 166 10.55 -17.59 -2.19
C MET A 166 11.38 -18.35 -3.25
N ASN A 167 10.78 -18.65 -4.41
CA ASN A 167 11.51 -19.30 -5.51
C ASN A 167 12.60 -18.40 -6.08
N ARG A 168 12.32 -17.09 -6.24
CA ARG A 168 13.32 -16.12 -6.74
C ARG A 168 14.46 -15.90 -5.75
N LEU A 169 14.20 -15.98 -4.45
CA LEU A 169 15.20 -15.75 -3.41
C LEU A 169 16.05 -16.98 -3.08
N ARG A 170 15.70 -18.17 -3.58
CA ARG A 170 16.49 -19.40 -3.40
C ARG A 170 17.90 -19.34 -3.96
N GLU A 171 18.17 -18.45 -4.91
CA GLU A 171 19.52 -18.26 -5.45
C GLU A 171 20.53 -17.73 -4.42
N PHE A 172 20.05 -17.17 -3.31
CA PHE A 172 20.87 -16.60 -2.23
C PHE A 172 20.93 -17.56 -1.05
N SER A 173 21.93 -18.43 -1.00
CA SER A 173 22.07 -19.51 0.01
C SER A 173 22.19 -19.01 1.45
N ASP A 174 22.80 -17.84 1.64
CA ASP A 174 23.06 -17.26 2.97
C ASP A 174 21.97 -16.28 3.42
N LEU A 175 20.94 -16.05 2.58
CA LEU A 175 19.85 -15.16 2.87
C LEU A 175 18.80 -15.85 3.76
N LYS A 176 18.57 -15.29 4.93
CA LYS A 176 17.46 -15.70 5.78
C LYS A 176 16.16 -15.10 5.24
N VAL A 177 15.19 -15.93 4.89
CA VAL A 177 13.86 -15.50 4.46
C VAL A 177 12.86 -15.85 5.55
N THR A 178 12.16 -14.85 6.05
CA THR A 178 11.13 -14.97 7.10
C THR A 178 9.82 -14.35 6.64
N SER A 179 8.74 -14.62 7.35
CA SER A 179 7.45 -13.94 7.16
C SER A 179 6.96 -13.37 8.47
N ILE A 180 6.10 -12.36 8.40
CA ILE A 180 5.41 -11.87 9.59
C ILE A 180 4.60 -12.99 10.24
N ALA A 181 4.54 -12.99 11.58
CA ALA A 181 3.79 -14.00 12.32
C ALA A 181 2.30 -13.95 11.94
N ARG A 182 1.74 -15.12 11.73
CA ARG A 182 0.31 -15.32 11.45
C ARG A 182 -0.30 -16.02 12.64
N GLY A 183 -1.47 -15.57 13.06
CA GLY A 183 -2.16 -16.17 14.19
C GLY A 183 -3.36 -15.35 14.65
N ILE A 184 -3.85 -15.68 15.84
CA ILE A 184 -4.98 -15.04 16.47
C ILE A 184 -4.60 -13.60 16.86
N GLY A 185 -5.45 -12.63 16.51
CA GLY A 185 -5.25 -11.23 16.85
C GLY A 185 -5.34 -11.00 18.36
N PHE A 186 -4.66 -9.94 18.83
CA PHE A 186 -4.74 -9.57 20.25
C PHE A 186 -6.15 -9.07 20.59
N GLY A 187 -6.81 -9.76 21.53
CA GLY A 187 -8.18 -9.46 21.95
C GLY A 187 -9.25 -10.24 21.21
N ASP A 188 -8.88 -11.08 20.23
CA ASP A 188 -9.83 -11.96 19.56
C ASP A 188 -10.24 -13.12 20.48
N GLU A 189 -11.53 -13.49 20.47
CA GLU A 189 -12.05 -14.67 21.13
C GLU A 189 -11.96 -15.88 20.19
N LEU A 190 -11.46 -17.03 20.68
CA LEU A 190 -11.25 -18.24 19.88
C LEU A 190 -12.51 -18.71 19.13
N GLU A 191 -13.68 -18.42 19.68
CA GLU A 191 -14.99 -18.81 19.11
C GLU A 191 -15.26 -18.12 17.76
N TYR A 192 -14.68 -16.93 17.54
CA TYR A 192 -14.92 -16.13 16.33
C TYR A 192 -13.76 -16.19 15.31
N VAL A 193 -12.68 -16.92 15.65
CA VAL A 193 -11.56 -17.10 14.75
C VAL A 193 -11.89 -18.17 13.70
N ASP A 194 -11.61 -17.88 12.43
CA ASP A 194 -11.80 -18.86 11.37
C ASP A 194 -10.88 -20.09 11.51
N GLU A 195 -11.31 -21.22 10.97
CA GLU A 195 -10.62 -22.51 11.12
C GLU A 195 -9.18 -22.50 10.58
N LEU A 196 -8.93 -21.78 9.48
CA LEU A 196 -7.59 -21.67 8.88
C LEU A 196 -6.63 -20.88 9.80
N THR A 197 -7.07 -19.74 10.30
CA THR A 197 -6.29 -18.92 11.24
C THR A 197 -5.99 -19.68 12.51
N LEU A 198 -6.98 -20.41 13.06
CA LEU A 198 -6.79 -21.23 14.25
C LEU A 198 -5.80 -22.38 14.00
N THR A 199 -5.89 -23.04 12.84
CA THR A 199 -4.96 -24.09 12.43
C THR A 199 -3.54 -23.57 12.35
N HIS A 200 -3.33 -22.42 11.68
CA HIS A 200 -2.01 -21.79 11.57
C HIS A 200 -1.45 -21.38 12.94
N ALA A 201 -2.29 -20.85 13.83
CA ALA A 201 -1.89 -20.46 15.18
C ALA A 201 -1.42 -21.67 16.00
N LEU A 202 -2.12 -22.81 15.90
CA LEU A 202 -1.76 -24.06 16.58
C LEU A 202 -0.46 -24.65 16.03
N LEU A 203 -0.26 -24.66 14.71
CA LEU A 203 0.95 -25.18 14.07
C LEU A 203 2.18 -24.33 14.43
N ASN A 204 2.02 -23.01 14.50
CA ASN A 204 3.10 -22.06 14.78
C ASN A 204 3.14 -21.61 16.26
N ARG A 205 2.53 -22.37 17.17
CA ARG A 205 2.51 -22.07 18.59
C ARG A 205 3.91 -21.90 19.18
N ARG A 206 4.08 -20.95 20.08
CA ARG A 206 5.34 -20.68 20.79
C ARG A 206 5.27 -21.17 22.24
N ALA A 207 6.43 -21.55 22.79
CA ALA A 207 6.53 -21.80 24.23
C ALA A 207 6.23 -20.50 25.01
N VAL A 208 5.54 -20.64 26.13
CA VAL A 208 5.33 -19.56 27.09
C VAL A 208 6.44 -19.69 28.13
N GLU A 209 7.23 -18.62 28.28
CA GLU A 209 8.29 -18.53 29.30
C GLU A 209 7.73 -17.88 30.57
#